data_8d376321280b2b513126af6c25fc659f
#
_entry.id   8d376321280b2b513126af6c25fc659f
#
_cell.length_a   1.000
_cell.length_b   1.000
_cell.length_c   1.000
_cell.angle_alpha   90.00
_cell.angle_beta   90.00
_cell.angle_gamma   90.00
#
_symmetry.space_group_name_H-M   'P 1'
#
loop_
_entity.id
_entity.type
_entity.pdbx_description
1 polymer ?
#
loop_
_entity_poly.entity_id
_entity_poly.type
_entity_poly.pdbx_seq_one_letter_code
_entity_poly.pdbx_strand_id
1 'polypeptide(L)'
;MSRGLGDVYKRQGDVVELVMDMPVRLLEAHPLAEEIRNQVVVKRGPLVYCLESMDIANGEKIDNVLIPADIKLTPKKITIEGSPIVALEGMARLASATSWEGVLYRPVVQAEKTVNIRLIPYYAWGNRGKGEMTVWMPLAR
;
A
#
# COMPACT_ATOMS: atom_id res chain seq x y z
N MET A 1 14.54 -4.94 28.95
CA MET A 1 13.17 -4.66 28.52
C MET A 1 12.22 -4.96 29.66
N SER A 2 11.43 -4.02 30.06
CA SER A 2 10.39 -4.25 31.06
C SER A 2 9.31 -5.18 30.51
N ARG A 3 9.00 -6.24 31.24
CA ARG A 3 7.97 -7.23 30.87
C ARG A 3 6.76 -7.01 31.76
N GLY A 4 6.06 -5.94 31.70
CA GLY A 4 4.82 -5.74 32.43
C GLY A 4 4.88 -5.86 33.95
N LEU A 5 5.75 -6.70 34.49
CA LEU A 5 5.95 -6.85 35.94
C LEU A 5 6.52 -5.59 36.60
N GLY A 6 7.30 -4.79 35.87
CA GLY A 6 7.79 -3.50 36.31
C GLY A 6 6.67 -2.49 36.54
N ASP A 7 5.56 -2.63 35.82
CA ASP A 7 4.44 -1.70 35.91
C ASP A 7 3.65 -1.85 37.21
N VAL A 8 3.67 -3.05 37.83
CA VAL A 8 3.03 -3.30 39.11
C VAL A 8 3.58 -2.40 40.22
N TYR A 9 4.86 -2.04 40.15
CA TYR A 9 5.56 -1.19 41.12
C TYR A 9 5.68 0.27 40.68
N LYS A 10 5.10 0.60 39.54
CA LYS A 10 5.13 1.96 39.01
C LYS A 10 4.38 2.92 39.94
N ARG A 11 5.00 4.01 40.32
CA ARG A 11 4.39 5.05 41.15
C ARG A 11 3.55 6.00 40.26
N GLN A 12 2.53 6.62 40.86
CA GLN A 12 1.77 7.66 40.20
C GLN A 12 2.70 8.82 39.79
N GLY A 13 2.58 9.26 38.54
CA GLY A 13 3.43 10.30 37.96
C GLY A 13 4.65 9.77 37.21
N ASP A 14 4.96 8.48 37.30
CA ASP A 14 5.99 7.86 36.45
C ASP A 14 5.55 7.86 34.98
N VAL A 15 6.53 8.05 34.10
CA VAL A 15 6.30 8.05 32.66
C VAL A 15 6.99 6.83 32.04
N VAL A 16 6.24 6.07 31.26
CA VAL A 16 6.78 5.00 30.43
C VAL A 16 6.61 5.40 28.97
N GLU A 17 7.71 5.49 28.24
CA GLU A 17 7.70 5.75 26.81
C GLU A 17 7.94 4.44 26.05
N LEU A 18 7.03 4.11 25.14
CA LEU A 18 7.15 2.98 24.24
C LEU A 18 7.27 3.50 22.80
N VAL A 19 8.43 3.29 22.21
CA VAL A 19 8.69 3.61 20.81
C VAL A 19 8.62 2.33 19.99
N MET A 20 7.70 2.28 19.05
CA MET A 20 7.55 1.14 18.13
C MET A 20 7.90 1.58 16.72
N ASP A 21 8.84 0.90 16.11
CA ASP A 21 9.14 1.11 14.70
C ASP A 21 7.95 0.71 13.83
N MET A 22 7.66 1.54 12.84
CA MET A 22 6.62 1.26 11.85
C MET A 22 7.23 1.23 10.44
N PRO A 23 8.02 0.20 10.12
CA PRO A 23 8.64 0.09 8.81
C PRO A 23 7.58 -0.19 7.75
N VAL A 24 7.79 0.37 6.56
CA VAL A 24 7.01 0.05 5.37
C VAL A 24 7.59 -1.23 4.76
N ARG A 25 6.74 -2.21 4.54
CA ARG A 25 7.11 -3.50 3.96
C ARG A 25 6.18 -3.91 2.84
N LEU A 26 6.75 -4.50 1.80
CA LEU A 26 6.00 -5.25 0.80
C LEU A 26 5.97 -6.72 1.25
N LEU A 27 4.79 -7.31 1.25
CA LEU A 27 4.60 -8.72 1.58
C LEU A 27 3.97 -9.43 0.39
N GLU A 28 4.43 -10.62 0.11
CA GLU A 28 3.78 -11.56 -0.81
C GLU A 28 3.18 -12.72 -0.04
N ALA A 29 2.16 -13.36 -0.61
CA ALA A 29 1.53 -14.50 0.01
C ALA A 29 2.26 -15.80 -0.34
N HIS A 30 2.00 -16.84 0.45
CA HIS A 30 2.48 -18.19 0.17
C HIS A 30 2.00 -18.64 -1.23
N PRO A 31 2.84 -19.34 -2.02
CA PRO A 31 2.49 -19.76 -3.39
C PRO A 31 1.20 -20.59 -3.53
N LEU A 32 0.75 -21.22 -2.45
CA LEU A 32 -0.54 -21.95 -2.45
C LEU A 32 -1.77 -21.02 -2.46
N ALA A 33 -1.61 -19.73 -2.17
CA ALA A 33 -2.66 -18.74 -2.35
C ALA A 33 -2.67 -18.27 -3.81
N GLU A 34 -3.25 -19.07 -4.68
CA GLU A 34 -3.13 -18.92 -6.13
C GLU A 34 -3.74 -17.63 -6.66
N GLU A 35 -4.83 -17.14 -6.07
CA GLU A 35 -5.56 -15.94 -6.50
C GLU A 35 -4.73 -14.66 -6.36
N ILE A 36 -3.77 -14.64 -5.46
CA ILE A 36 -2.92 -13.49 -5.20
C ILE A 36 -1.45 -13.73 -5.57
N ARG A 37 -1.20 -14.75 -6.38
CA ARG A 37 0.13 -15.05 -6.89
C ARG A 37 0.66 -13.88 -7.71
N ASN A 38 1.93 -13.52 -7.53
CA ASN A 38 2.59 -12.36 -8.13
C ASN A 38 1.97 -11.01 -7.75
N GLN A 39 1.28 -10.96 -6.64
CA GLN A 39 0.77 -9.72 -6.05
C GLN A 39 1.44 -9.44 -4.72
N VAL A 40 1.47 -8.18 -4.36
CA VAL A 40 2.02 -7.70 -3.10
C VAL A 40 1.00 -6.85 -2.36
N VAL A 41 1.14 -6.85 -1.05
CA VAL A 41 0.43 -5.94 -0.16
C VAL A 41 1.44 -5.07 0.57
N VAL A 42 1.07 -3.82 0.79
CA VAL A 42 1.89 -2.87 1.55
C VAL A 42 1.40 -2.85 2.99
N LYS A 43 2.34 -3.00 3.90
CA LYS A 43 2.08 -2.95 5.34
C LYS A 43 3.05 -1.97 6.00
N ARG A 44 2.53 -1.16 6.93
CA ARG A 44 3.34 -0.25 7.76
C ARG A 44 3.02 -0.53 9.22
N GLY A 45 3.96 -1.13 9.93
CA GLY A 45 3.67 -1.66 11.26
C GLY A 45 2.49 -2.64 11.20
N PRO A 46 1.47 -2.50 12.05
CA PRO A 46 0.28 -3.36 12.04
C PRO A 46 -0.75 -2.99 10.96
N LEU A 47 -0.56 -1.86 10.25
CA LEU A 47 -1.54 -1.33 9.31
C LEU A 47 -1.33 -1.89 7.91
N VAL A 48 -2.40 -2.40 7.31
CA VAL A 48 -2.47 -2.76 5.89
C VAL A 48 -2.90 -1.53 5.09
N TYR A 49 -2.25 -1.30 3.97
CA TYR A 49 -2.54 -0.18 3.07
C TYR A 49 -3.27 -0.64 1.83
N CYS A 50 -4.04 0.25 1.24
CA CYS A 50 -4.77 0.01 0.01
C CYS A 50 -4.60 1.17 -0.96
N LEU A 51 -4.90 0.91 -2.24
CA LEU A 51 -4.93 1.89 -3.30
C LEU A 51 -6.38 2.14 -3.71
N GLU A 52 -6.80 3.39 -3.73
CA GLU A 52 -8.07 3.81 -4.33
C GLU A 52 -7.81 4.47 -5.69
N SER A 53 -8.75 4.32 -6.62
CA SER A 53 -8.61 4.85 -7.98
C SER A 53 -8.37 6.36 -8.03
N MET A 54 -8.88 7.11 -7.07
CA MET A 54 -8.67 8.56 -6.97
C MET A 54 -7.26 8.96 -6.53
N ASP A 55 -6.49 8.03 -6.01
CA ASP A 55 -5.12 8.25 -5.53
C ASP A 55 -4.05 7.90 -6.58
N ILE A 56 -4.46 7.68 -7.81
CA ILE A 56 -3.59 7.42 -8.94
C ILE A 56 -3.50 8.70 -9.79
N ALA A 57 -2.30 9.19 -10.01
CA ALA A 57 -2.10 10.39 -10.82
C ALA A 57 -2.58 10.19 -12.27
N ASN A 58 -2.94 11.30 -12.92
CA ASN A 58 -3.31 11.36 -14.34
C ASN A 58 -4.57 10.55 -14.71
N GLY A 59 -5.41 10.16 -13.74
CA GLY A 59 -6.64 9.40 -14.01
C GLY A 59 -6.41 7.99 -14.56
N GLU A 60 -5.23 7.43 -14.31
CA GLU A 60 -4.91 6.05 -14.71
C GLU A 60 -5.79 5.03 -13.97
N LYS A 61 -6.06 3.91 -14.64
CA LYS A 61 -6.89 2.85 -14.06
C LYS A 61 -6.10 2.04 -13.04
N ILE A 62 -6.79 1.62 -11.98
CA ILE A 62 -6.21 0.82 -10.90
C ILE A 62 -5.60 -0.50 -11.42
N ASP A 63 -6.23 -1.11 -12.40
CA ASP A 63 -5.77 -2.38 -13.00
C ASP A 63 -4.44 -2.25 -13.76
N ASN A 64 -4.06 -1.04 -14.13
CA ASN A 64 -2.81 -0.78 -14.85
C ASN A 64 -1.62 -0.53 -13.91
N VAL A 65 -1.86 -0.43 -12.61
CA VAL A 65 -0.81 -0.12 -11.64
C VAL A 65 -0.04 -1.37 -11.27
N LEU A 66 1.28 -1.33 -11.41
CA LEU A 66 2.21 -2.39 -11.05
C LEU A 66 3.18 -1.86 -10.01
N ILE A 67 3.41 -2.63 -8.96
CA ILE A 67 4.29 -2.22 -7.86
C ILE A 67 5.70 -2.76 -8.10
N PRO A 68 6.71 -1.90 -8.29
CA PRO A 68 8.10 -2.36 -8.32
C PRO A 68 8.51 -2.95 -6.96
N ALA A 69 9.28 -4.03 -6.98
CA ALA A 69 9.77 -4.65 -5.75
C ALA A 69 10.65 -3.70 -4.91
N ASP A 70 11.28 -2.74 -5.56
CA ASP A 70 12.16 -1.73 -4.96
C ASP A 70 11.48 -0.36 -4.77
N ILE A 71 10.15 -0.31 -4.83
CA ILE A 71 9.40 0.94 -4.68
C ILE A 71 9.79 1.67 -3.39
N LYS A 72 10.02 2.97 -3.51
CA LYS A 72 10.24 3.86 -2.37
C LYS A 72 8.91 4.50 -1.97
N LEU A 73 8.40 4.11 -0.82
CA LEU A 73 7.16 4.63 -0.26
C LEU A 73 7.49 5.56 0.91
N THR A 74 7.08 6.82 0.78
CA THR A 74 7.35 7.87 1.77
C THR A 74 6.09 8.17 2.57
N PRO A 75 6.13 8.07 3.91
CA PRO A 75 5.02 8.46 4.77
C PRO A 75 4.72 9.96 4.67
N LYS A 76 3.42 10.28 4.55
CA LYS A 76 2.95 11.64 4.52
C LYS A 76 1.67 11.78 5.33
N LYS A 77 1.65 12.74 6.23
CA LYS A 77 0.42 13.06 7.00
C LYS A 77 -0.58 13.78 6.10
N ILE A 78 -1.78 13.26 6.02
CA ILE A 78 -2.92 13.88 5.31
C ILE A 78 -4.16 13.79 6.18
N THR A 79 -5.23 14.46 5.76
CA THR A 79 -6.54 14.42 6.43
C THR A 79 -7.58 13.88 5.47
N ILE A 80 -8.33 12.88 5.90
CA ILE A 80 -9.50 12.35 5.19
C ILE A 80 -10.72 12.52 6.08
N GLU A 81 -11.73 13.22 5.58
CA GLU A 81 -12.98 13.49 6.31
C GLU A 81 -12.73 13.99 7.76
N GLY A 82 -11.78 14.91 7.90
CA GLY A 82 -11.41 15.48 9.21
C GLY A 82 -10.52 14.60 10.08
N SER A 83 -10.24 13.38 9.67
CA SER A 83 -9.39 12.44 10.41
C SER A 83 -7.96 12.43 9.87
N PRO A 84 -6.95 12.66 10.73
CA PRO A 84 -5.57 12.59 10.31
C PRO A 84 -5.15 11.13 10.07
N ILE A 85 -4.49 10.90 8.96
CA ILE A 85 -3.91 9.60 8.62
C ILE A 85 -2.49 9.77 8.08
N VAL A 86 -1.73 8.69 8.07
CA VAL A 86 -0.43 8.64 7.40
C VAL A 86 -0.60 7.88 6.09
N ALA A 87 -0.55 8.59 4.97
CA ALA A 87 -0.51 8.01 3.64
C ALA A 87 0.92 7.62 3.26
N LEU A 88 1.05 6.76 2.26
CA LEU A 88 2.33 6.41 1.67
C LEU A 88 2.32 6.84 0.21
N GLU A 89 3.27 7.66 -0.18
CA GLU A 89 3.41 8.13 -1.56
C GLU A 89 4.63 7.51 -2.22
N GLY A 90 4.48 7.13 -3.48
CA GLY A 90 5.56 6.55 -4.25
C GLY A 90 5.26 6.49 -5.72
N MET A 91 6.23 5.99 -6.48
CA MET A 91 6.15 5.88 -7.91
C MET A 91 6.01 4.42 -8.31
N ALA A 92 4.84 4.08 -8.84
CA ALA A 92 4.54 2.77 -9.41
C ALA A 92 4.84 2.74 -10.91
N ARG A 93 4.75 1.57 -11.51
CA ARG A 93 4.81 1.40 -12.96
C ARG A 93 3.40 1.22 -13.53
N LEU A 94 3.24 1.56 -14.78
CA LEU A 94 2.00 1.32 -15.52
C LEU A 94 2.18 0.16 -16.48
N ALA A 95 1.22 -0.75 -16.50
CA ALA A 95 1.13 -1.78 -17.52
C ALA A 95 1.07 -1.13 -18.91
N SER A 96 1.65 -1.82 -19.89
CA SER A 96 1.64 -1.32 -21.27
C SER A 96 0.22 -1.05 -21.77
N ALA A 97 0.03 0.16 -22.30
CA ALA A 97 -1.24 0.61 -22.88
C ALA A 97 -1.59 -0.03 -24.23
N THR A 98 -0.82 -1.02 -24.70
CA THR A 98 -1.15 -1.73 -25.93
C THR A 98 -2.49 -2.43 -25.82
N SER A 99 -3.36 -2.19 -26.80
CA SER A 99 -4.70 -2.76 -26.83
C SER A 99 -4.66 -4.29 -26.84
N TRP A 100 -5.61 -4.89 -26.14
CA TRP A 100 -5.92 -6.32 -26.20
C TRP A 100 -7.00 -6.64 -27.24
N GLU A 101 -7.41 -5.63 -28.01
CA GLU A 101 -8.45 -5.80 -29.02
C GLU A 101 -8.05 -6.83 -30.08
N GLY A 102 -8.88 -7.84 -30.25
CA GLY A 102 -8.68 -8.89 -31.22
C GLY A 102 -7.60 -9.92 -30.88
N VAL A 103 -6.97 -9.84 -29.70
CA VAL A 103 -5.93 -10.79 -29.28
C VAL A 103 -6.19 -11.35 -27.88
N LEU A 104 -5.92 -12.63 -27.69
CA LEU A 104 -5.97 -13.31 -26.39
C LEU A 104 -4.58 -13.45 -25.75
N TYR A 105 -3.54 -13.48 -26.56
CA TYR A 105 -2.17 -13.67 -26.13
C TYR A 105 -1.25 -12.69 -26.86
N ARG A 106 -0.28 -12.18 -26.18
CA ARG A 106 0.76 -11.31 -26.74
C ARG A 106 2.10 -11.54 -26.05
N PRO A 107 3.23 -11.20 -26.69
CA PRO A 107 4.52 -11.17 -26.00
C PRO A 107 4.47 -10.28 -24.76
N VAL A 108 5.20 -10.67 -23.73
CA VAL A 108 5.34 -9.86 -22.50
C VAL A 108 6.06 -8.56 -22.84
N VAL A 109 5.47 -7.46 -22.46
CA VAL A 109 6.06 -6.12 -22.63
C VAL A 109 6.39 -5.57 -21.24
N GLN A 110 7.59 -5.05 -21.09
CA GLN A 110 7.99 -4.41 -19.84
C GLN A 110 7.24 -3.08 -19.65
N ALA A 111 6.88 -2.81 -18.40
CA ALA A 111 6.25 -1.55 -18.03
C ALA A 111 7.33 -0.46 -17.93
N GLU A 112 7.36 0.45 -18.89
CA GLU A 112 8.34 1.55 -18.96
C GLU A 112 7.82 2.83 -18.33
N LYS A 113 6.50 3.04 -18.37
CA LYS A 113 5.88 4.25 -17.81
C LYS A 113 5.73 4.13 -16.32
N THR A 114 5.82 5.28 -15.66
CA THR A 114 5.64 5.41 -14.21
C THR A 114 4.46 6.30 -13.89
N VAL A 115 3.90 6.15 -12.70
CA VAL A 115 2.79 6.93 -12.19
C VAL A 115 2.97 7.15 -10.69
N ASN A 116 2.66 8.36 -10.24
CA ASN A 116 2.59 8.62 -8.79
C ASN A 116 1.32 8.02 -8.20
N ILE A 117 1.49 7.31 -7.11
CA ILE A 117 0.39 6.74 -6.35
C ILE A 117 0.47 7.16 -4.89
N ARG A 118 -0.68 7.16 -4.24
CA ARG A 118 -0.82 7.34 -2.81
C ARG A 118 -1.58 6.14 -2.23
N LEU A 119 -1.02 5.51 -1.23
CA LEU A 119 -1.67 4.43 -0.51
C LEU A 119 -2.19 4.98 0.82
N ILE A 120 -3.36 4.53 1.24
CA ILE A 120 -3.96 4.90 2.52
C ILE A 120 -4.19 3.66 3.37
N PRO A 121 -4.26 3.80 4.71
CA PRO A 121 -4.63 2.68 5.56
C PRO A 121 -5.99 2.10 5.17
N TYR A 122 -6.10 0.79 5.20
CA TYR A 122 -7.32 0.08 4.80
C TYR A 122 -8.57 0.58 5.55
N TYR A 123 -8.45 0.93 6.84
CA TYR A 123 -9.58 1.44 7.60
C TYR A 123 -10.15 2.77 7.10
N ALA A 124 -9.40 3.50 6.27
CA ALA A 124 -9.77 4.84 5.80
C ALA A 124 -10.39 4.86 4.40
N TRP A 125 -10.46 3.72 3.70
CA TRP A 125 -11.01 3.68 2.35
C TRP A 125 -12.53 3.88 2.31
N GLY A 126 -13.03 4.33 1.15
CA GLY A 126 -14.45 4.48 0.91
C GLY A 126 -15.07 5.77 1.45
N ASN A 127 -14.29 6.65 2.06
CA ASN A 127 -14.78 7.87 2.69
C ASN A 127 -14.71 9.12 1.80
N ARG A 128 -14.23 9.01 0.57
CA ARG A 128 -14.03 10.14 -0.35
C ARG A 128 -14.85 10.05 -1.62
N GLY A 129 -15.92 9.27 -1.64
CA GLY A 129 -16.78 9.09 -2.78
C GLY A 129 -16.66 7.72 -3.42
N LYS A 130 -17.27 7.55 -4.60
CA LYS A 130 -17.26 6.28 -5.34
C LYS A 130 -15.93 6.10 -6.07
N GLY A 131 -15.42 4.89 -6.04
CA GLY A 131 -14.21 4.49 -6.73
C GLY A 131 -13.90 3.02 -6.51
N GLU A 132 -12.91 2.55 -7.23
CA GLU A 132 -12.36 1.21 -7.06
C GLU A 132 -11.28 1.22 -5.98
N MET A 133 -11.07 0.08 -5.34
CA MET A 133 -10.06 -0.11 -4.31
C MET A 133 -9.41 -1.48 -4.45
N THR A 134 -8.12 -1.56 -4.20
CA THR A 134 -7.42 -2.83 -4.10
C THR A 134 -6.42 -2.83 -2.95
N VAL A 135 -6.25 -3.98 -2.33
CA VAL A 135 -5.22 -4.24 -1.31
C VAL A 135 -4.03 -4.97 -1.94
N TRP A 136 -4.32 -6.00 -2.71
CA TRP A 136 -3.31 -6.77 -3.44
C TRP A 136 -3.08 -6.14 -4.80
N MET A 137 -1.82 -5.85 -5.09
CA MET A 137 -1.42 -5.17 -6.32
C MET A 137 -0.39 -6.01 -7.06
N PRO A 138 -0.49 -6.08 -8.40
CA PRO A 138 0.48 -6.84 -9.20
C PRO A 138 1.90 -6.33 -8.99
N LEU A 139 2.84 -7.26 -8.91
CA LEU A 139 4.27 -6.97 -8.82
C LEU A 139 4.83 -6.70 -10.23
N ALA A 140 5.52 -5.59 -10.38
CA ALA A 140 6.30 -5.31 -11.60
C ALA A 140 7.62 -6.06 -11.51
N ARG A 141 7.86 -6.93 -12.44
CA ARG A 141 9.11 -7.70 -12.57
C ARG A 141 10.04 -7.08 -13.60
#